data_fa3f368d407fe2b8df499027bdbb3aec
#
_entry.id   fa3f368d407fe2b8df499027bdbb3aec
#
_cell.length_a   1.000
_cell.length_b   1.000
_cell.length_c   1.000
_cell.angle_alpha   90.00
_cell.angle_beta   90.00
_cell.angle_gamma   90.00
#
_symmetry.space_group_name_H-M   'P 1'
#
loop_
_entity.id
_entity.type
_entity.pdbx_description
1 polymer ?
#
loop_
_entity_poly.entity_id
_entity_poly.type
_entity_poly.pdbx_seq_one_letter_code
_entity_poly.pdbx_strand_id
1 'polypeptide(L)'
;MPDRRANINDLVHNFRAHIKAYKSKDTKEAEIRLQFIDPFWRALGWDVGDTKGVGPTEAEVIIEKNVETVDSAGLRSRRPDYLFRLGGFSRFIVEAKKPAIDIDADNDAIFQAKQYAWNSTIPFAVLTDFEQFRLYDTTLMPVLSDPRRGLVKEFTLDYDKYESQWDAITAAFGREAVDALNLRVASIAYDVPKQRNPYG
;
A
#
# COMPACT_ATOMS: atom_id res chain seq x y z
N MET A 1 -6.45 -8.98 22.98
CA MET A 1 -6.16 -8.06 21.87
C MET A 1 -7.48 -7.38 21.52
N PRO A 2 -7.52 -6.08 21.21
CA PRO A 2 -8.75 -5.47 20.72
C PRO A 2 -9.23 -6.23 19.47
N ASP A 3 -10.54 -6.37 19.33
CA ASP A 3 -11.13 -7.07 18.20
C ASP A 3 -10.79 -6.32 16.91
N ARG A 4 -9.92 -6.90 16.09
CA ARG A 4 -9.46 -6.31 14.83
C ARG A 4 -10.64 -6.07 13.85
N ARG A 5 -11.69 -6.88 13.97
CA ARG A 5 -12.90 -6.76 13.13
C ARG A 5 -13.80 -5.60 13.62
N ALA A 6 -13.92 -5.39 14.92
CA ALA A 6 -14.61 -4.22 15.45
C ALA A 6 -13.96 -2.92 14.96
N ASN A 7 -12.63 -2.86 14.93
CA ASN A 7 -11.90 -1.68 14.47
C ASN A 7 -12.19 -1.33 13.00
N ILE A 8 -12.29 -2.31 12.10
CA ILE A 8 -12.60 -2.01 10.69
C ILE A 8 -14.04 -1.56 10.50
N ASN A 9 -14.98 -2.16 11.24
CA ASN A 9 -16.40 -1.77 11.19
C ASN A 9 -16.58 -0.31 11.64
N ASP A 10 -15.89 0.10 12.69
CA ASP A 10 -15.92 1.49 13.19
C ASP A 10 -15.34 2.47 12.15
N LEU A 11 -14.23 2.10 11.49
CA LEU A 11 -13.64 2.92 10.43
C LEU A 11 -14.59 3.09 9.25
N VAL A 12 -15.19 1.99 8.78
CA VAL A 12 -16.15 1.99 7.66
C VAL A 12 -17.39 2.83 8.02
N HIS A 13 -17.91 2.64 9.24
CA HIS A 13 -19.07 3.39 9.71
C HIS A 13 -18.78 4.90 9.77
N ASN A 14 -17.65 5.29 10.36
CA ASN A 14 -17.23 6.69 10.46
C ASN A 14 -17.03 7.31 9.07
N PHE A 15 -16.33 6.60 8.17
CA PHE A 15 -16.12 7.10 6.81
C PHE A 15 -17.45 7.31 6.08
N ARG A 16 -18.35 6.33 6.14
CA ARG A 16 -19.69 6.39 5.53
C ARG A 16 -20.51 7.58 6.04
N ALA A 17 -20.48 7.83 7.35
CA ALA A 17 -21.24 8.92 7.97
C ALA A 17 -20.79 10.31 7.50
N HIS A 18 -19.50 10.46 7.12
CA HIS A 18 -18.91 11.75 6.80
C HIS A 18 -18.29 11.82 5.38
N ILE A 19 -18.62 10.88 4.51
CA ILE A 19 -17.99 10.74 3.17
C ILE A 19 -18.02 12.05 2.36
N LYS A 20 -19.10 12.82 2.45
CA LYS A 20 -19.21 14.10 1.72
C LYS A 20 -18.16 15.12 2.19
N ALA A 21 -17.83 15.12 3.49
CA ALA A 21 -16.79 15.98 4.03
C ALA A 21 -15.41 15.52 3.57
N TYR A 22 -15.13 14.20 3.65
CA TYR A 22 -13.84 13.67 3.22
C TYR A 22 -13.58 13.78 1.72
N LYS A 23 -14.63 13.82 0.90
CA LYS A 23 -14.54 14.10 -0.56
C LYS A 23 -14.44 15.60 -0.89
N SER A 24 -14.40 16.47 0.10
CA SER A 24 -14.14 17.89 -0.12
C SER A 24 -12.72 18.12 -0.65
N LYS A 25 -12.57 19.13 -1.52
CA LYS A 25 -11.27 19.57 -2.00
C LYS A 25 -10.35 20.08 -0.87
N ASP A 26 -10.95 20.55 0.21
CA ASP A 26 -10.24 21.12 1.37
C ASP A 26 -9.65 20.03 2.28
N THR A 27 -10.16 18.78 2.19
CA THR A 27 -9.64 17.65 2.94
C THR A 27 -8.20 17.37 2.53
N LYS A 28 -7.33 17.25 3.52
CA LYS A 28 -5.90 16.97 3.31
C LYS A 28 -5.66 15.46 3.32
N GLU A 29 -4.75 15.02 2.48
CA GLU A 29 -4.30 13.63 2.45
C GLU A 29 -3.79 13.15 3.82
N ALA A 30 -3.06 14.00 4.54
CA ALA A 30 -2.56 13.69 5.88
C ALA A 30 -3.70 13.40 6.89
N GLU A 31 -4.88 14.03 6.74
CA GLU A 31 -6.04 13.73 7.58
C GLU A 31 -6.60 12.35 7.30
N ILE A 32 -6.71 11.96 6.02
CA ILE A 32 -7.16 10.63 5.61
C ILE A 32 -6.18 9.56 6.06
N ARG A 33 -4.88 9.81 5.93
CA ARG A 33 -3.84 8.92 6.43
C ARG A 33 -4.00 8.68 7.93
N LEU A 34 -4.08 9.73 8.72
CA LEU A 34 -4.15 9.64 10.18
C LEU A 34 -5.46 9.00 10.67
N GLN A 35 -6.60 9.36 10.05
CA GLN A 35 -7.92 8.94 10.52
C GLN A 35 -8.33 7.56 10.03
N PHE A 36 -7.86 7.13 8.86
CA PHE A 36 -8.34 5.92 8.20
C PHE A 36 -7.23 4.95 7.76
N ILE A 37 -6.23 5.43 7.02
CA ILE A 37 -5.23 4.53 6.43
C ILE A 37 -4.31 3.95 7.51
N ASP A 38 -3.78 4.75 8.41
CA ASP A 38 -2.97 4.26 9.54
C ASP A 38 -3.75 3.28 10.44
N PRO A 39 -4.99 3.60 10.88
CA PRO A 39 -5.79 2.65 11.64
C PRO A 39 -6.14 1.37 10.88
N PHE A 40 -6.39 1.44 9.57
CA PHE A 40 -6.63 0.26 8.74
C PHE A 40 -5.45 -0.72 8.79
N TRP A 41 -4.23 -0.22 8.58
CA TRP A 41 -3.03 -1.04 8.63
C TRP A 41 -2.72 -1.54 10.05
N ARG A 42 -2.99 -0.74 11.09
CA ARG A 42 -2.90 -1.20 12.48
C ARG A 42 -3.90 -2.32 12.78
N ALA A 43 -5.11 -2.27 12.25
CA ALA A 43 -6.10 -3.36 12.38
C ALA A 43 -5.60 -4.67 11.73
N LEU A 44 -4.76 -4.59 10.70
CA LEU A 44 -4.07 -5.72 10.08
C LEU A 44 -2.83 -6.20 10.86
N GLY A 45 -2.50 -5.55 11.98
CA GLY A 45 -1.43 -5.95 12.90
C GLY A 45 -0.08 -5.28 12.66
N TRP A 46 0.00 -4.32 11.75
CA TRP A 46 1.23 -3.60 11.45
C TRP A 46 1.52 -2.50 12.48
N ASP A 47 2.79 -2.30 12.82
CA ASP A 47 3.21 -1.22 13.71
C ASP A 47 3.44 0.08 12.92
N VAL A 48 2.32 0.73 12.56
CA VAL A 48 2.35 2.00 11.84
C VAL A 48 2.67 3.13 12.82
N GLY A 49 3.78 3.80 12.60
CA GLY A 49 4.25 4.92 13.42
C GLY A 49 5.23 4.52 14.52
N ASP A 50 5.83 3.33 14.44
CA ASP A 50 6.86 2.82 15.39
C ASP A 50 6.42 2.94 16.85
N THR A 51 5.21 2.46 17.16
CA THR A 51 4.64 2.54 18.51
C THR A 51 5.40 1.67 19.52
N LYS A 52 6.17 0.70 19.03
CA LYS A 52 7.05 -0.16 19.83
C LYS A 52 8.43 0.48 20.09
N GLY A 53 8.76 1.57 19.40
CA GLY A 53 10.03 2.29 19.59
C GLY A 53 11.26 1.50 19.15
N VAL A 54 11.14 0.66 18.12
CA VAL A 54 12.27 -0.16 17.62
C VAL A 54 13.25 0.66 16.75
N GLY A 55 12.83 1.84 16.33
CA GLY A 55 13.65 2.73 15.50
C GLY A 55 13.60 2.42 14.01
N PRO A 56 14.10 3.33 13.16
CA PRO A 56 13.89 3.29 11.72
C PRO A 56 14.55 2.08 11.02
N THR A 57 15.59 1.51 11.61
CA THR A 57 16.27 0.33 11.03
C THR A 57 15.42 -0.92 11.15
N GLU A 58 14.71 -1.08 12.26
CA GLU A 58 13.91 -2.28 12.57
C GLU A 58 12.40 -2.07 12.39
N ALA A 59 11.95 -0.82 12.19
CA ALA A 59 10.55 -0.52 11.96
C ALA A 59 9.97 -1.32 10.80
N GLU A 60 8.82 -1.96 11.03
CA GLU A 60 8.12 -2.77 10.02
C GLU A 60 7.45 -1.88 8.97
N VAL A 61 7.05 -0.67 9.33
CA VAL A 61 6.44 0.30 8.43
C VAL A 61 7.25 1.58 8.43
N ILE A 62 7.85 1.88 7.29
CA ILE A 62 8.53 3.16 7.07
C ILE A 62 7.50 4.12 6.47
N ILE A 63 7.27 5.23 7.16
CA ILE A 63 6.40 6.30 6.70
C ILE A 63 7.30 7.41 6.15
N GLU A 64 7.18 7.70 4.86
CA GLU A 64 7.90 8.83 4.28
C GLU A 64 7.17 10.13 4.59
N LYS A 65 7.91 11.06 5.14
CA LYS A 65 7.49 12.47 5.20
C LYS A 65 7.79 13.03 3.82
N ASN A 66 6.79 13.51 3.08
CA ASN A 66 6.86 14.09 1.73
C ASN A 66 8.13 14.96 1.51
N VAL A 67 9.28 14.33 1.40
CA VAL A 67 10.55 14.99 1.02
C VAL A 67 10.83 14.54 -0.40
N GLU A 68 10.59 15.43 -1.35
CA GLU A 68 11.10 15.25 -2.70
C GLU A 68 12.62 15.17 -2.62
N THR A 69 13.19 14.00 -2.79
CA THR A 69 14.64 13.86 -2.94
C THR A 69 14.96 13.94 -4.43
N VAL A 70 15.79 14.91 -4.79
CA VAL A 70 16.39 15.01 -6.13
C VAL A 70 17.67 14.19 -6.08
N ASP A 71 17.78 13.15 -6.93
CA ASP A 71 19.01 12.39 -7.05
C ASP A 71 20.11 13.21 -7.74
N SER A 72 21.34 12.69 -7.75
CA SER A 72 22.49 13.33 -8.37
C SER A 72 22.36 13.55 -9.88
N ALA A 73 21.36 12.94 -10.53
CA ALA A 73 21.05 13.10 -11.95
C ALA A 73 19.90 14.11 -12.19
N GLY A 74 19.37 14.76 -11.12
CA GLY A 74 18.26 15.70 -11.22
C GLY A 74 16.90 15.04 -11.38
N LEU A 75 16.81 13.71 -11.26
CA LEU A 75 15.56 12.98 -11.29
C LEU A 75 14.88 13.07 -9.92
N ARG A 76 13.63 13.51 -9.92
CA ARG A 76 12.81 13.52 -8.71
C ARG A 76 12.40 12.08 -8.40
N SER A 77 13.01 11.49 -7.39
CA SER A 77 12.56 10.20 -6.84
C SER A 77 11.53 10.48 -5.77
N ARG A 78 10.28 10.16 -6.07
CA ARG A 78 9.20 10.20 -5.08
C ARG A 78 9.15 8.84 -4.41
N ARG A 79 9.37 8.83 -3.09
CA ARG A 79 9.19 7.63 -2.29
C ARG A 79 7.71 7.44 -1.99
N PRO A 80 7.24 6.18 -1.84
CA PRO A 80 5.86 5.90 -1.47
C PRO A 80 5.58 6.39 -0.05
N ASP A 81 4.31 6.65 0.25
CA ASP A 81 3.90 7.09 1.58
C ASP A 81 4.23 6.08 2.67
N TYR A 82 4.11 4.78 2.34
CA TYR A 82 4.44 3.69 3.27
C TYR A 82 5.23 2.59 2.56
N LEU A 83 6.25 2.09 3.23
CA LEU A 83 6.97 0.88 2.86
C LEU A 83 6.81 -0.15 3.97
N PHE A 84 6.18 -1.27 3.65
CA PHE A 84 5.98 -2.41 4.56
C PHE A 84 7.08 -3.43 4.37
N ARG A 85 7.69 -3.86 5.48
CA ARG A 85 8.80 -4.80 5.48
C ARG A 85 8.74 -5.77 6.66
N LEU A 86 9.30 -6.95 6.49
CA LEU A 86 9.46 -7.96 7.53
C LEU A 86 10.83 -8.63 7.40
N GLY A 87 11.51 -8.79 8.52
CA GLY A 87 12.84 -9.41 8.54
C GLY A 87 13.85 -8.68 7.65
N GLY A 88 13.73 -7.36 7.52
CA GLY A 88 14.58 -6.53 6.65
C GLY A 88 14.20 -6.53 5.16
N PHE A 89 13.20 -7.33 4.74
CA PHE A 89 12.77 -7.42 3.35
C PHE A 89 11.51 -6.60 3.09
N SER A 90 11.53 -5.76 2.05
CA SER A 90 10.36 -5.03 1.59
C SER A 90 9.32 -5.99 1.00
N ARG A 91 8.06 -5.82 1.40
CA ARG A 91 6.94 -6.70 1.02
C ARG A 91 6.00 -6.05 0.03
N PHE A 92 5.57 -4.87 0.36
CA PHE A 92 4.75 -4.04 -0.50
C PHE A 92 4.87 -2.57 -0.12
N ILE A 93 4.42 -1.72 -1.00
CA ILE A 93 4.30 -0.28 -0.75
C ILE A 93 2.83 0.13 -0.74
N VAL A 94 2.57 1.26 -0.10
CA VAL A 94 1.26 1.92 -0.16
C VAL A 94 1.47 3.38 -0.53
N GLU A 95 0.74 3.80 -1.55
CA GLU A 95 0.59 5.19 -1.94
C GLU A 95 -0.80 5.66 -1.52
N ALA A 96 -0.85 6.69 -0.72
CA ALA A 96 -2.08 7.27 -0.21
C ALA A 96 -2.53 8.44 -1.08
N LYS A 97 -3.85 8.62 -1.17
CA LYS A 97 -4.47 9.79 -1.79
C LYS A 97 -5.63 10.27 -0.92
N LYS A 98 -6.15 11.45 -1.23
CA LYS A 98 -7.38 11.92 -0.62
C LYS A 98 -8.60 11.52 -1.46
N PRO A 99 -9.77 11.23 -0.87
CA PRO A 99 -10.97 10.77 -1.58
C PRO A 99 -11.57 11.77 -2.59
N ALA A 100 -11.07 13.01 -2.61
CA ALA A 100 -11.42 13.99 -3.63
C ALA A 100 -10.75 13.72 -5.00
N ILE A 101 -9.80 12.77 -5.05
CA ILE A 101 -9.09 12.35 -6.26
C ILE A 101 -9.64 10.98 -6.66
N ASP A 102 -10.04 10.84 -7.90
CA ASP A 102 -10.39 9.53 -8.45
C ASP A 102 -9.10 8.75 -8.73
N ILE A 103 -8.76 7.82 -7.84
CA ILE A 103 -7.51 7.04 -7.95
C ILE A 103 -7.52 6.09 -9.14
N ASP A 104 -8.69 5.73 -9.68
CA ASP A 104 -8.79 4.92 -10.89
C ASP A 104 -8.49 5.74 -12.16
N ALA A 105 -8.62 7.07 -12.10
CA ALA A 105 -8.33 7.99 -13.20
C ALA A 105 -6.93 8.62 -13.10
N ASP A 106 -6.26 8.56 -11.94
CA ASP A 106 -4.93 9.13 -11.72
C ASP A 106 -3.82 8.20 -12.25
N ASN A 107 -3.70 8.18 -13.58
CA ASN A 107 -2.71 7.34 -14.27
C ASN A 107 -1.26 7.63 -13.84
N ASP A 108 -0.96 8.88 -13.49
CA ASP A 108 0.38 9.28 -13.06
C ASP A 108 0.70 8.71 -11.69
N ALA A 109 -0.23 8.78 -10.73
CA ALA A 109 -0.04 8.18 -9.40
C ALA A 109 0.10 6.65 -9.49
N ILE A 110 -0.74 5.99 -10.29
CA ILE A 110 -0.66 4.54 -10.55
C ILE A 110 0.72 4.18 -11.12
N PHE A 111 1.15 4.89 -12.16
CA PHE A 111 2.42 4.61 -12.81
C PHE A 111 3.61 4.84 -11.88
N GLN A 112 3.62 5.93 -11.12
CA GLN A 112 4.70 6.28 -10.19
C GLN A 112 4.84 5.24 -9.06
N ALA A 113 3.73 4.83 -8.44
CA ALA A 113 3.74 3.80 -7.40
C ALA A 113 4.30 2.48 -7.94
N LYS A 114 3.83 2.04 -9.11
CA LYS A 114 4.31 0.82 -9.77
C LYS A 114 5.77 0.91 -10.17
N GLN A 115 6.21 2.05 -10.71
CA GLN A 115 7.60 2.25 -11.12
C GLN A 115 8.55 2.20 -9.93
N TYR A 116 8.18 2.82 -8.80
CA TYR A 116 8.98 2.73 -7.58
C TYR A 116 9.11 1.27 -7.12
N ALA A 117 8.00 0.55 -7.02
CA ALA A 117 7.99 -0.83 -6.56
C ALA A 117 8.80 -1.75 -7.52
N TRP A 118 8.62 -1.60 -8.83
CA TRP A 118 9.38 -2.31 -9.85
C TRP A 118 10.90 -2.08 -9.72
N ASN A 119 11.33 -0.81 -9.67
CA ASN A 119 12.74 -0.44 -9.56
C ASN A 119 13.37 -0.97 -8.25
N SER A 120 12.58 -1.07 -7.19
CA SER A 120 13.00 -1.55 -5.87
C SER A 120 12.82 -3.07 -5.70
N THR A 121 12.38 -3.79 -6.72
CA THR A 121 12.09 -5.24 -6.68
C THR A 121 11.06 -5.60 -5.61
N ILE A 122 10.09 -4.72 -5.36
CA ILE A 122 9.00 -4.93 -4.43
C ILE A 122 7.82 -5.51 -5.22
N PRO A 123 7.23 -6.66 -4.81
CA PRO A 123 6.29 -7.39 -5.66
C PRO A 123 4.90 -6.76 -5.78
N PHE A 124 4.52 -5.89 -4.85
CA PHE A 124 3.17 -5.31 -4.81
C PHE A 124 3.18 -3.83 -4.46
N ALA A 125 2.26 -3.10 -5.08
CA ALA A 125 1.92 -1.72 -4.74
C ALA A 125 0.42 -1.60 -4.49
N VAL A 126 0.06 -0.94 -3.40
CA VAL A 126 -1.31 -0.57 -3.06
C VAL A 126 -1.48 0.92 -3.31
N LEU A 127 -2.53 1.30 -4.01
CA LEU A 127 -2.99 2.67 -4.13
C LEU A 127 -4.33 2.78 -3.39
N THR A 128 -4.46 3.72 -2.45
CA THR A 128 -5.67 3.85 -1.64
C THR A 128 -5.90 5.27 -1.15
N ASP A 129 -7.17 5.64 -1.05
CA ASP A 129 -7.67 6.86 -0.39
C ASP A 129 -8.63 6.52 0.76
N PHE A 130 -8.63 5.25 1.19
CA PHE A 130 -9.58 4.56 2.04
C PHE A 130 -10.96 4.33 1.40
N GLU A 131 -11.51 5.25 0.60
CA GLU A 131 -12.74 4.98 -0.17
C GLU A 131 -12.52 3.81 -1.12
N GLN A 132 -11.34 3.78 -1.74
CA GLN A 132 -10.95 2.81 -2.73
C GLN A 132 -9.61 2.15 -2.33
N PHE A 133 -9.47 0.86 -2.63
CA PHE A 133 -8.26 0.09 -2.44
C PHE A 133 -7.94 -0.66 -3.73
N ARG A 134 -6.77 -0.44 -4.30
CA ARG A 134 -6.32 -1.03 -5.56
C ARG A 134 -4.95 -1.66 -5.38
N LEU A 135 -4.86 -2.97 -5.60
CA LEU A 135 -3.60 -3.72 -5.55
C LEU A 135 -3.06 -3.91 -6.96
N TYR A 136 -1.77 -3.68 -7.12
CA TYR A 136 -1.04 -3.92 -8.36
C TYR A 136 0.08 -4.93 -8.14
N ASP A 137 0.15 -5.93 -9.02
CA ASP A 137 1.31 -6.80 -9.18
C ASP A 137 2.41 -6.01 -9.89
N THR A 138 3.48 -5.71 -9.17
CA THR A 138 4.63 -4.94 -9.64
C THR A 138 5.81 -5.83 -10.04
N THR A 139 5.63 -7.14 -10.15
CA THR A 139 6.58 -8.02 -10.87
C THR A 139 6.47 -7.80 -12.38
N LEU A 140 5.36 -7.23 -12.84
CA LEU A 140 5.15 -6.82 -14.24
C LEU A 140 5.70 -5.41 -14.44
N MET A 141 6.53 -5.23 -15.48
CA MET A 141 7.09 -3.92 -15.82
C MET A 141 5.95 -2.89 -16.05
N PRO A 142 5.99 -1.74 -15.38
CA PRO A 142 5.00 -0.69 -15.59
C PRO A 142 5.09 -0.13 -17.01
N VAL A 143 3.92 0.12 -17.64
CA VAL A 143 3.82 0.65 -18.99
C VAL A 143 2.95 1.91 -18.95
N LEU A 144 3.47 3.04 -19.40
CA LEU A 144 2.77 4.32 -19.33
C LEU A 144 1.47 4.33 -20.15
N SER A 145 1.44 3.62 -21.28
CA SER A 145 0.23 3.49 -22.12
C SER A 145 -0.80 2.51 -21.56
N ASP A 146 -0.43 1.71 -20.53
CA ASP A 146 -1.33 0.80 -19.84
C ASP A 146 -1.06 0.85 -18.31
N PRO A 147 -1.48 1.94 -17.65
CA PRO A 147 -1.23 2.12 -16.22
C PRO A 147 -1.85 1.02 -15.35
N ARG A 148 -2.97 0.43 -15.81
CA ARG A 148 -3.71 -0.61 -15.06
C ARG A 148 -3.17 -2.03 -15.23
N ARG A 149 -2.16 -2.23 -16.07
CA ARG A 149 -1.50 -3.53 -16.19
C ARG A 149 -1.03 -4.02 -14.81
N GLY A 150 -1.38 -5.24 -14.45
CA GLY A 150 -1.07 -5.82 -13.15
C GLY A 150 -2.09 -5.49 -12.05
N LEU A 151 -3.21 -4.84 -12.37
CA LEU A 151 -4.30 -4.66 -11.41
C LEU A 151 -4.86 -6.02 -10.99
N VAL A 152 -4.85 -6.30 -9.69
CA VAL A 152 -5.35 -7.55 -9.08
C VAL A 152 -6.83 -7.37 -8.78
N LYS A 153 -7.68 -8.05 -9.55
CA LYS A 153 -9.15 -7.87 -9.51
C LYS A 153 -9.76 -8.20 -8.15
N GLU A 154 -9.24 -9.21 -7.46
CA GLU A 154 -9.68 -9.65 -6.15
C GLU A 154 -9.51 -8.57 -5.07
N PHE A 155 -8.57 -7.65 -5.29
CA PHE A 155 -8.28 -6.52 -4.42
C PHE A 155 -8.52 -5.17 -5.10
N THR A 156 -9.54 -5.11 -5.95
CA THR A 156 -10.15 -3.89 -6.45
C THR A 156 -11.40 -3.65 -5.61
N LEU A 157 -11.22 -3.05 -4.42
CA LEU A 157 -12.24 -2.95 -3.39
C LEU A 157 -12.61 -1.49 -3.13
N ASP A 158 -13.86 -1.27 -2.74
CA ASP A 158 -14.34 -0.04 -2.17
C ASP A 158 -14.63 -0.24 -0.67
N TYR A 159 -14.62 0.84 0.11
CA TYR A 159 -14.71 0.78 1.58
C TYR A 159 -15.94 0.00 2.10
N ASP A 160 -17.03 -0.02 1.35
CA ASP A 160 -18.26 -0.74 1.70
C ASP A 160 -18.11 -2.28 1.63
N LYS A 161 -17.02 -2.76 1.04
CA LYS A 161 -16.66 -4.18 0.97
C LYS A 161 -15.67 -4.61 2.05
N TYR A 162 -15.03 -3.69 2.76
CA TYR A 162 -14.00 -4.05 3.73
C TYR A 162 -14.50 -5.00 4.82
N GLU A 163 -15.70 -4.76 5.36
CA GLU A 163 -16.28 -5.63 6.40
C GLU A 163 -16.51 -7.06 5.89
N SER A 164 -17.09 -7.20 4.70
CA SER A 164 -17.41 -8.51 4.09
C SER A 164 -16.17 -9.24 3.55
N GLN A 165 -15.14 -8.50 3.15
CA GLN A 165 -13.89 -9.04 2.61
C GLN A 165 -12.74 -9.05 3.64
N TRP A 166 -13.04 -8.75 4.92
CA TRP A 166 -12.00 -8.58 5.93
C TRP A 166 -11.12 -9.81 6.12
N ASP A 167 -11.69 -11.01 6.04
CA ASP A 167 -10.93 -12.25 6.16
C ASP A 167 -9.95 -12.44 4.98
N ALA A 168 -10.39 -12.12 3.76
CA ALA A 168 -9.52 -12.16 2.57
C ALA A 168 -8.42 -11.08 2.63
N ILE A 169 -8.77 -9.86 3.07
CA ILE A 169 -7.82 -8.77 3.27
C ILE A 169 -6.78 -9.17 4.33
N THR A 170 -7.23 -9.74 5.45
CA THR A 170 -6.34 -10.19 6.53
C THR A 170 -5.44 -11.34 6.09
N ALA A 171 -5.95 -12.27 5.29
CA ALA A 171 -5.16 -13.38 4.75
C ALA A 171 -4.08 -12.92 3.77
N ALA A 172 -4.31 -11.82 3.04
CA ALA A 172 -3.36 -11.27 2.07
C ALA A 172 -2.37 -10.28 2.69
N PHE A 173 -2.85 -9.38 3.56
CA PHE A 173 -2.11 -8.22 4.04
C PHE A 173 -1.89 -8.20 5.56
N GLY A 174 -2.50 -9.13 6.32
CA GLY A 174 -2.25 -9.23 7.75
C GLY A 174 -0.78 -9.48 8.04
N ARG A 175 -0.22 -8.77 9.02
CA ARG A 175 1.21 -8.87 9.36
C ARG A 175 1.65 -10.32 9.59
N GLU A 176 0.83 -11.09 10.31
CA GLU A 176 1.11 -12.51 10.60
C GLU A 176 1.00 -13.39 9.34
N ALA A 177 0.03 -13.10 8.44
CA ALA A 177 -0.13 -13.82 7.19
C ALA A 177 1.03 -13.57 6.23
N VAL A 178 1.45 -12.31 6.11
CA VAL A 178 2.62 -11.92 5.30
C VAL A 178 3.90 -12.57 5.83
N ASP A 179 4.06 -12.69 7.14
CA ASP A 179 5.18 -13.39 7.77
C ASP A 179 5.16 -14.91 7.46
N ALA A 180 4.01 -15.54 7.57
CA ALA A 180 3.83 -16.97 7.28
C ALA A 180 4.05 -17.32 5.79
N LEU A 181 3.64 -16.43 4.86
CA LEU A 181 3.89 -16.58 3.42
C LEU A 181 5.38 -16.50 3.08
N ASN A 182 6.18 -15.80 3.88
CA ASN A 182 7.63 -15.73 3.67
C ASN A 182 8.34 -17.06 3.78
N LEU A 183 7.87 -17.93 4.65
CA LEU A 183 8.41 -19.28 4.77
C LEU A 183 8.08 -20.14 3.54
N ARG A 184 7.01 -19.82 2.80
CA ARG A 184 6.62 -20.53 1.58
C ARG A 184 7.20 -19.89 0.31
N VAL A 185 7.25 -18.57 0.22
CA VAL A 185 7.77 -17.86 -0.97
C VAL A 185 9.30 -17.95 -1.04
N ALA A 186 10.00 -17.97 0.10
CA ALA A 186 11.43 -18.25 0.11
C ALA A 186 11.78 -19.64 -0.47
N SER A 187 10.85 -20.61 -0.40
CA SER A 187 11.03 -21.93 -1.02
C SER A 187 10.65 -21.98 -2.50
N ILE A 188 9.82 -21.04 -2.99
CA ILE A 188 9.36 -20.98 -4.39
C ILE A 188 10.19 -19.99 -5.22
N ALA A 189 10.73 -18.94 -4.62
CA ALA A 189 11.50 -17.90 -5.32
C ALA A 189 12.87 -18.38 -5.88
N TYR A 190 13.30 -19.59 -5.52
CA TYR A 190 14.50 -20.19 -6.11
C TYR A 190 14.29 -20.77 -7.51
N ASP A 191 13.02 -20.92 -7.96
CA ASP A 191 12.70 -21.60 -9.24
C ASP A 191 12.15 -20.67 -10.33
N VAL A 192 12.06 -19.36 -10.11
CA VAL A 192 11.64 -18.44 -11.17
C VAL A 192 12.87 -17.90 -11.91
N PRO A 193 13.07 -18.24 -13.20
CA PRO A 193 14.16 -17.68 -13.99
C PRO A 193 14.02 -16.15 -14.03
N LYS A 194 15.03 -15.42 -13.52
CA LYS A 194 15.11 -13.97 -13.71
C LYS A 194 15.08 -13.69 -15.21
N GLN A 195 14.02 -13.07 -15.71
CA GLN A 195 14.05 -12.54 -17.07
C GLN A 195 15.19 -11.52 -17.13
N ARG A 196 16.23 -11.86 -17.88
CA ARG A 196 17.38 -10.97 -18.11
C ARG A 196 16.86 -9.70 -18.78
N ASN A 197 17.28 -8.58 -18.23
CA ASN A 197 17.08 -7.27 -18.88
C ASN A 197 17.66 -7.35 -20.30
N PRO A 198 16.87 -7.16 -21.38
CA PRO A 198 17.36 -7.22 -22.75
C PRO A 198 18.28 -6.05 -23.15
N TYR A 199 18.53 -5.11 -22.21
CA TYR A 199 19.36 -3.92 -22.42
C TYR A 199 20.50 -3.81 -21.38
N GLY A 200 21.05 -4.93 -20.94
CA GLY A 200 22.27 -4.99 -20.13
C GLY A 200 23.51 -5.15 -20.97
#